data_4028721aceef41c58ebf85634f71d575
#
_entry.id   4028721aceef41c58ebf85634f71d575
#
_cell.length_a   1.000
_cell.length_b   1.000
_cell.length_c   1.000
_cell.angle_alpha   90.00
_cell.angle_beta   90.00
_cell.angle_gamma   90.00
#
_symmetry.space_group_name_H-M   'P 1'
#
loop_
_entity.id
_entity.type
_entity.pdbx_description
1 polymer ?
#
loop_
_entity_poly.entity_id
_entity_poly.type
_entity_poly.pdbx_seq_one_letter_code
_entity_poly.pdbx_strand_id
1 'polypeptide(L)'
;MGGTENNQTGTVNERLRLGAGFAAADRPRILRALSALAPHLSGWEHDRVDLEVSLKDTEGPDQKVTLQAWLAGRAHLVATSHERDLDHALAEVRKDLIRQIEEERSRREPRKRRKTRYRTT
;
A
#
# COMPACT_ATOMS: atom_id res chain seq x y z
N MET A 1 -5.76 -4.16 -25.23
CA MET A 1 -5.79 -5.00 -24.53
C MET A 1 -5.40 -4.74 -23.20
N GLY A 2 -5.64 -5.02 -22.37
CA GLY A 2 -5.42 -4.74 -21.02
C GLY A 2 -3.99 -4.48 -20.58
N GLY A 3 -3.16 -4.13 -21.50
CA GLY A 3 -1.77 -3.91 -21.15
C GLY A 3 -1.58 -2.85 -20.09
N THR A 4 -2.30 -1.78 -20.21
CA THR A 4 -2.17 -0.68 -19.27
C THR A 4 -2.64 -1.07 -17.90
N GLU A 5 -3.77 -1.74 -17.83
CA GLU A 5 -4.27 -2.20 -16.56
C GLU A 5 -3.33 -3.18 -15.93
N ASN A 6 -2.78 -4.06 -16.75
CA ASN A 6 -1.87 -5.06 -16.24
C ASN A 6 -0.63 -4.45 -15.63
N ASN A 7 -0.16 -3.34 -16.19
CA ASN A 7 1.03 -2.70 -15.65
C ASN A 7 0.80 -2.20 -14.24
N GLN A 8 -0.33 -1.57 -13.99
CA GLN A 8 -0.62 -1.07 -12.66
C GLN A 8 -0.83 -2.21 -11.68
N THR A 9 -1.62 -3.20 -12.10
CA THR A 9 -1.86 -4.35 -11.25
C THR A 9 -0.56 -5.10 -11.04
N GLY A 10 0.29 -5.11 -12.06
CA GLY A 10 1.54 -5.82 -12.00
C GLY A 10 2.47 -5.32 -10.91
N THR A 11 2.45 -4.02 -10.62
CA THR A 11 3.30 -3.50 -9.57
C THR A 11 2.98 -4.16 -8.24
N VAL A 12 1.71 -4.21 -7.87
CA VAL A 12 1.34 -4.85 -6.61
C VAL A 12 1.66 -6.34 -6.68
N ASN A 13 1.30 -6.98 -7.79
CA ASN A 13 1.50 -8.41 -7.94
C ASN A 13 2.98 -8.80 -7.82
N GLU A 14 3.85 -8.03 -8.43
CA GLU A 14 5.27 -8.39 -8.49
C GLU A 14 6.07 -7.89 -7.30
N ARG A 15 5.63 -6.80 -6.70
CA ARG A 15 6.42 -6.19 -5.62
C ARG A 15 5.91 -6.52 -4.23
N LEU A 16 4.78 -7.19 -4.12
CA LEU A 16 4.22 -7.53 -2.83
C LEU A 16 4.81 -8.83 -2.31
N ARG A 17 5.37 -8.79 -1.11
CA ARG A 17 5.86 -9.96 -0.43
C ARG A 17 4.94 -10.31 0.72
N LEU A 18 4.74 -11.60 0.92
CA LEU A 18 3.98 -12.08 2.06
C LEU A 18 4.96 -12.36 3.18
N GLY A 19 4.81 -11.63 4.26
CA GLY A 19 5.65 -11.83 5.42
C GLY A 19 5.12 -12.91 6.33
N ALA A 20 5.52 -12.84 7.57
CA ALA A 20 5.14 -13.85 8.56
C ALA A 20 3.62 -13.96 8.67
N GLY A 21 3.14 -15.14 8.93
CA GLY A 21 1.73 -15.36 9.21
C GLY A 21 0.88 -15.69 8.01
N PHE A 22 1.37 -15.46 6.80
CA PHE A 22 0.63 -15.78 5.59
C PHE A 22 1.30 -16.93 4.84
N ALA A 23 0.47 -17.75 4.21
CA ALA A 23 0.97 -18.83 3.39
C ALA A 23 0.86 -18.45 1.92
N ALA A 24 1.60 -19.16 1.07
CA ALA A 24 1.56 -18.87 -0.35
C ALA A 24 0.15 -18.97 -0.91
N ALA A 25 -0.65 -19.86 -0.35
CA ALA A 25 -2.03 -20.04 -0.81
C ALA A 25 -2.90 -18.81 -0.56
N ASP A 26 -2.49 -17.94 0.35
CA ASP A 26 -3.25 -16.74 0.64
C ASP A 26 -3.03 -15.63 -0.38
N ARG A 27 -2.02 -15.77 -1.21
CA ARG A 27 -1.63 -14.71 -2.11
C ARG A 27 -2.74 -14.19 -3.02
N PRO A 28 -3.52 -15.05 -3.69
CA PRO A 28 -4.57 -14.49 -4.56
C PRO A 28 -5.57 -13.62 -3.83
N ARG A 29 -5.95 -14.06 -2.63
CA ARG A 29 -6.89 -13.31 -1.83
C ARG A 29 -6.33 -11.95 -1.43
N ILE A 30 -5.07 -11.95 -1.01
CA ILE A 30 -4.43 -10.72 -0.58
C ILE A 30 -4.23 -9.78 -1.75
N LEU A 31 -3.84 -10.31 -2.91
CA LEU A 31 -3.66 -9.47 -4.08
C LEU A 31 -4.97 -8.79 -4.47
N ARG A 32 -6.08 -9.52 -4.39
CA ARG A 32 -7.37 -8.92 -4.70
C ARG A 32 -7.70 -7.81 -3.71
N ALA A 33 -7.42 -8.07 -2.44
CA ALA A 33 -7.73 -7.08 -1.40
C ALA A 33 -6.90 -5.82 -1.55
N LEU A 34 -5.68 -5.95 -2.03
CA LEU A 34 -4.76 -4.81 -2.09
C LEU A 34 -4.62 -4.22 -3.49
N SER A 35 -5.38 -4.71 -4.45
CA SER A 35 -5.22 -4.24 -5.82
C SER A 35 -5.51 -2.77 -5.99
N ALA A 36 -6.33 -2.20 -5.12
CA ALA A 36 -6.66 -0.78 -5.20
C ALA A 36 -5.48 0.13 -4.89
N LEU A 37 -4.37 -0.45 -4.40
CA LEU A 37 -3.16 0.34 -4.21
C LEU A 37 -2.53 0.74 -5.53
N ALA A 38 -2.75 -0.05 -6.58
CA ALA A 38 -2.02 0.11 -7.82
C ALA A 38 -2.07 1.52 -8.41
N PRO A 39 -3.26 2.12 -8.58
CA PRO A 39 -3.28 3.46 -9.18
C PRO A 39 -2.59 4.50 -8.32
N HIS A 40 -2.56 4.30 -7.01
CA HIS A 40 -1.92 5.26 -6.13
C HIS A 40 -0.41 5.17 -6.19
N LEU A 41 0.11 4.04 -6.66
CA LEU A 41 1.54 3.84 -6.77
C LEU A 41 2.08 4.29 -8.12
N SER A 42 1.23 4.78 -9.00
CA SER A 42 1.64 5.13 -10.34
C SER A 42 2.66 6.28 -10.39
N GLY A 43 2.80 7.02 -9.30
CA GLY A 43 3.78 8.11 -9.26
C GLY A 43 5.20 7.64 -9.02
N TRP A 44 5.41 6.34 -8.79
CA TRP A 44 6.72 5.77 -8.55
C TRP A 44 7.01 4.69 -9.57
N GLU A 45 8.27 4.57 -9.94
CA GLU A 45 8.63 3.53 -10.88
C GLU A 45 8.47 2.16 -10.23
N HIS A 46 8.11 1.21 -11.06
CA HIS A 46 7.81 -0.14 -10.61
C HIS A 46 8.92 -0.72 -9.72
N ASP A 47 10.16 -0.57 -10.12
CA ASP A 47 11.27 -1.16 -9.39
C ASP A 47 11.69 -0.35 -8.18
N ARG A 48 11.00 0.74 -7.90
CA ARG A 48 11.28 1.55 -6.73
C ARG A 48 10.23 1.41 -5.66
N VAL A 49 9.36 0.44 -5.81
CA VAL A 49 8.29 0.16 -4.86
C VAL A 49 8.47 -1.23 -4.30
N ASP A 50 8.42 -1.35 -2.99
CA ASP A 50 8.38 -2.65 -2.33
C ASP A 50 7.24 -2.65 -1.35
N LEU A 51 6.52 -3.76 -1.28
CA LEU A 51 5.39 -3.90 -0.39
C LEU A 51 5.54 -5.19 0.41
N GLU A 52 5.06 -5.17 1.64
CA GLU A 52 5.06 -6.38 2.45
C GLU A 52 3.83 -6.37 3.36
N VAL A 53 3.15 -7.51 3.43
CA VAL A 53 2.03 -7.66 4.35
C VAL A 53 2.33 -8.84 5.26
N SER A 54 2.07 -8.68 6.55
CA SER A 54 2.32 -9.73 7.51
C SER A 54 1.17 -9.82 8.50
N LEU A 55 1.10 -10.96 9.18
CA LEU A 55 0.03 -11.25 10.11
C LEU A 55 0.64 -11.82 11.38
N LYS A 56 0.28 -11.23 12.50
CA LYS A 56 0.78 -11.66 13.80
C LYS A 56 -0.39 -12.14 14.64
N ASP A 57 -0.15 -13.19 15.45
CA ASP A 57 -1.15 -13.74 16.36
C ASP A 57 -2.44 -14.10 15.66
N THR A 58 -2.30 -14.93 14.64
CA THR A 58 -3.43 -15.36 13.83
C THR A 58 -4.56 -15.91 14.69
N GLU A 59 -5.75 -15.36 14.46
CA GLU A 59 -6.96 -15.80 15.15
C GLU A 59 -6.93 -15.60 16.65
N GLY A 60 -5.94 -14.89 17.14
CA GLY A 60 -5.88 -14.58 18.55
C GLY A 60 -6.46 -13.22 18.85
N PRO A 61 -6.60 -12.88 20.12
CA PRO A 61 -7.15 -11.57 20.50
C PRO A 61 -6.23 -10.42 20.10
N ASP A 62 -4.96 -10.71 19.88
CA ASP A 62 -4.00 -9.68 19.50
C ASP A 62 -3.63 -9.75 18.03
N GLN A 63 -4.48 -10.36 17.22
CA GLN A 63 -4.21 -10.45 15.81
C GLN A 63 -3.91 -9.07 15.22
N LYS A 64 -2.89 -9.01 14.40
CA LYS A 64 -2.46 -7.74 13.84
C LYS A 64 -1.99 -7.93 12.41
N VAL A 65 -2.57 -7.17 11.50
CA VAL A 65 -2.14 -7.15 10.10
C VAL A 65 -1.31 -5.90 9.91
N THR A 66 -0.15 -6.05 9.30
CA THR A 66 0.73 -4.92 9.01
C THR A 66 1.02 -4.89 7.52
N LEU A 67 0.79 -3.73 6.91
CA LEU A 67 1.10 -3.53 5.50
C LEU A 67 2.13 -2.42 5.41
N GLN A 68 3.25 -2.71 4.76
CA GLN A 68 4.34 -1.75 4.66
C GLN A 68 4.65 -1.46 3.21
N ALA A 69 5.08 -0.25 2.95
CA ALA A 69 5.51 0.17 1.62
C ALA A 69 6.81 0.94 1.73
N TRP A 70 7.75 0.61 0.85
CA TRP A 70 9.00 1.35 0.74
C TRP A 70 9.00 2.00 -0.64
N LEU A 71 9.04 3.32 -0.68
CA LEU A 71 8.92 4.07 -1.93
C LEU A 71 10.23 4.76 -2.26
N ALA A 72 10.90 4.25 -3.27
CA ALA A 72 12.13 4.84 -3.79
C ALA A 72 13.21 5.01 -2.73
N GLY A 73 13.16 4.20 -1.69
CA GLY A 73 14.15 4.28 -0.63
C GLY A 73 14.06 5.53 0.21
N ARG A 74 13.01 6.31 0.02
CA ARG A 74 12.87 7.57 0.76
C ARG A 74 11.78 7.52 1.80
N ALA A 75 10.68 6.89 1.49
CA ALA A 75 9.56 6.83 2.41
C ALA A 75 9.29 5.40 2.81
N HIS A 76 9.07 5.20 4.09
CA HIS A 76 8.69 3.90 4.63
C HIS A 76 7.34 4.09 5.31
N LEU A 77 6.31 3.58 4.70
CA LEU A 77 4.95 3.76 5.17
C LEU A 77 4.45 2.48 5.80
N VAL A 78 3.74 2.61 6.92
CA VAL A 78 3.26 1.46 7.67
C VAL A 78 1.80 1.67 8.05
N ALA A 79 0.99 0.65 7.82
CA ALA A 79 -0.40 0.65 8.24
C ALA A 79 -0.68 -0.64 8.98
N THR A 80 -1.42 -0.56 10.07
CA THR A 80 -1.73 -1.74 10.88
C THR A 80 -3.21 -1.79 11.18
N SER A 81 -3.71 -3.01 11.41
CA SER A 81 -5.09 -3.20 11.81
C SER A 81 -5.18 -4.37 12.77
N HIS A 82 -6.01 -4.22 13.78
CA HIS A 82 -6.25 -5.26 14.75
C HIS A 82 -7.61 -5.91 14.56
N GLU A 83 -8.25 -5.67 13.43
CA GLU A 83 -9.53 -6.30 13.14
C GLU A 83 -9.37 -7.80 13.06
N ARG A 84 -10.30 -8.50 13.68
CA ARG A 84 -10.24 -9.95 13.67
C ARG A 84 -10.60 -10.55 12.33
N ASP A 85 -11.53 -9.92 11.64
CA ASP A 85 -11.91 -10.35 10.30
C ASP A 85 -10.80 -9.95 9.36
N LEU A 86 -10.15 -10.92 8.74
CA LEU A 86 -8.99 -10.64 7.89
C LEU A 86 -9.34 -9.72 6.73
N ASP A 87 -10.51 -9.91 6.12
CA ASP A 87 -10.89 -9.05 5.00
C ASP A 87 -11.04 -7.61 5.44
N HIS A 88 -11.62 -7.40 6.63
CA HIS A 88 -11.74 -6.04 7.15
C HIS A 88 -10.38 -5.48 7.50
N ALA A 89 -9.50 -6.30 8.07
CA ALA A 89 -8.17 -5.84 8.40
C ALA A 89 -7.41 -5.42 7.15
N LEU A 90 -7.50 -6.21 6.09
CA LEU A 90 -6.83 -5.87 4.84
C LEU A 90 -7.40 -4.59 4.24
N ALA A 91 -8.71 -4.40 4.36
CA ALA A 91 -9.33 -3.18 3.85
C ALA A 91 -8.85 -1.97 4.64
N GLU A 92 -8.72 -2.11 5.96
CA GLU A 92 -8.28 -1.00 6.79
C GLU A 92 -6.86 -0.59 6.49
N VAL A 93 -5.94 -1.59 6.41
CA VAL A 93 -4.56 -1.25 6.12
C VAL A 93 -4.40 -0.69 4.71
N ARG A 94 -5.23 -1.17 3.77
CA ARG A 94 -5.20 -0.64 2.42
C ARG A 94 -5.61 0.83 2.41
N LYS A 95 -6.70 1.15 3.07
CA LYS A 95 -7.18 2.53 3.10
C LYS A 95 -6.18 3.46 3.76
N ASP A 96 -5.62 3.00 4.88
CA ASP A 96 -4.65 3.83 5.58
C ASP A 96 -3.39 4.03 4.76
N LEU A 97 -2.92 2.98 4.10
CA LEU A 97 -1.72 3.10 3.30
C LEU A 97 -1.96 4.00 2.09
N ILE A 98 -3.13 3.91 1.48
CA ILE A 98 -3.48 4.80 0.36
C ILE A 98 -3.39 6.25 0.81
N ARG A 99 -3.94 6.55 1.99
CA ARG A 99 -3.88 7.90 2.52
C ARG A 99 -2.44 8.36 2.68
N GLN A 100 -1.59 7.49 3.23
CA GLN A 100 -0.19 7.84 3.41
C GLN A 100 0.53 8.02 2.08
N ILE A 101 0.21 7.19 1.10
CA ILE A 101 0.82 7.30 -0.22
C ILE A 101 0.44 8.65 -0.85
N GLU A 102 -0.82 9.04 -0.72
CA GLU A 102 -1.24 10.31 -1.31
C GLU A 102 -0.61 11.49 -0.57
N GLU A 103 -0.41 11.36 0.73
CA GLU A 103 0.29 12.40 1.46
C GLU A 103 1.73 12.51 0.99
N GLU A 104 2.35 11.37 0.73
CA GLU A 104 3.73 11.36 0.25
C GLU A 104 3.81 11.95 -1.14
N ARG A 105 2.84 11.65 -1.98
CA ARG A 105 2.79 12.22 -3.31
C ARG A 105 2.65 13.74 -3.24
N SER A 106 1.80 14.23 -2.37
CA SER A 106 1.64 15.66 -2.19
C SER A 106 2.93 16.31 -1.75
N ARG A 107 3.67 15.62 -0.90
CA ARG A 107 4.93 16.15 -0.39
C ARG A 107 5.97 16.24 -1.49
N ARG A 108 5.86 15.39 -2.50
CA ARG A 108 6.81 15.42 -3.61
C ARG A 108 6.58 16.59 -4.55
N GLU A 109 5.46 17.29 -4.42
CA GLU A 109 5.16 18.44 -5.25
C GLU A 109 4.85 19.65 -4.41
N PRO A 110 5.63 19.93 -3.40
CA PRO A 110 5.29 21.02 -2.47
C PRO A 110 5.45 22.39 -3.10
N ARG A 111 6.33 22.51 -4.05
CA ARG A 111 6.59 23.79 -4.64
C ARG A 111 5.39 24.39 -5.33
N LYS A 112 4.70 23.59 -6.10
CA LYS A 112 3.51 24.05 -6.76
C LYS A 112 2.47 24.48 -5.77
N ARG A 113 2.29 23.71 -4.73
CA ARG A 113 1.28 24.03 -3.76
C ARG A 113 1.61 25.30 -3.02
N ARG A 114 2.87 25.50 -2.71
CA ARG A 114 3.25 26.69 -2.01
C ARG A 114 2.99 27.92 -2.81
N LYS A 115 3.30 27.88 -4.07
CA LYS A 115 3.04 29.02 -4.91
C LYS A 115 1.58 29.38 -4.91
N THR A 116 0.74 28.39 -5.00
CA THR A 116 -0.68 28.63 -5.00
C THR A 116 -1.11 29.29 -3.72
N ARG A 117 -0.58 28.85 -2.61
CA ARG A 117 -0.93 29.45 -1.35
C ARG A 117 -0.53 30.88 -1.28
N TYR A 118 0.65 31.17 -1.70
CA TYR A 118 1.12 32.53 -1.67
C TYR A 118 0.23 33.42 -2.48
N ARG A 119 -0.24 32.93 -3.58
CA ARG A 119 -1.08 33.73 -4.36
C ARG A 119 -2.33 34.10 -3.68
N THR A 120 -2.86 33.23 -2.91
CA THR A 120 -4.12 33.52 -2.25
C THR A 120 -3.94 34.42 -1.08
N THR A 121 -2.76 34.56 -0.61
CA THR A 121 -2.57 35.53 0.46
C THR A 121 -2.07 36.85 -0.13
#